data_3cbdd5174875d38354ad5e2f90d2524e
#
_entry.id   3cbdd5174875d38354ad5e2f90d2524e
#
_cell.length_a   1.000
_cell.length_b   1.000
_cell.length_c   1.000
_cell.angle_alpha   90.00
_cell.angle_beta   90.00
_cell.angle_gamma   90.00
#
_symmetry.space_group_name_H-M   'P 1'
#
loop_
_entity.id
_entity.type
_entity.pdbx_description
1 polymer ?
#
loop_
_entity_poly.entity_id
_entity_poly.type
_entity_poly.pdbx_seq_one_letter_code
_entity_poly.pdbx_strand_id
1 'polypeptide(L)'
;MKAKTASMDKTFIAGDPRTMRLKPLSNKLQPRQTALPMDNLSSYTPPKVWSGLKESGGRFASINRPTAGPTHDKALPVGRHPLQLYSLGTPNGVKVTVMLEELLAAGHTGAEYDAWLIRIQDGEQFGSGFVSVNPNSKIPALLDRSGAAPVRVFESGAILLYLAEKFGAFLPSSGAKRAECLSWLFWQMGSAPFLGGGFGHFYAYAPTKIEYAIDRYAMEVKRQLDVLDRRLAESPFLAGDEYTVADMAVWPWYGALVKGQLYEAGEFLQVQAYRHVLRWTDQIAQRPAAQRGRMVNRTIGALSSQLHERHDAGDFDTRTQDKLAAPP
;
A
#
# COMPACT_ATOMS: atom_id res chain seq x y z
N MET A 1 25.90 -16.49 67.23
CA MET A 1 25.83 -15.09 66.80
C MET A 1 24.68 -14.94 65.79
N LYS A 2 23.69 -14.13 66.13
CA LYS A 2 22.39 -14.04 65.50
C LYS A 2 22.46 -13.23 64.18
N ALA A 3 22.02 -13.78 63.05
CA ALA A 3 21.77 -13.05 61.80
C ALA A 3 20.35 -12.54 61.78
N LYS A 4 20.17 -11.24 61.57
CA LYS A 4 18.86 -10.55 61.40
C LYS A 4 18.41 -10.68 59.96
N THR A 5 17.27 -11.28 59.77
CA THR A 5 16.48 -11.22 58.52
C THR A 5 15.68 -9.91 58.49
N ALA A 6 15.88 -9.10 57.46
CA ALA A 6 15.03 -7.95 57.19
C ALA A 6 13.90 -8.34 56.21
N SER A 7 12.68 -8.20 56.69
CA SER A 7 11.44 -8.36 55.94
C SER A 7 11.24 -7.10 55.06
N MET A 8 11.09 -7.28 53.74
CA MET A 8 10.63 -6.24 52.81
C MET A 8 9.12 -6.38 52.65
N ASP A 9 8.43 -5.43 53.22
CA ASP A 9 6.97 -5.26 53.07
C ASP A 9 6.66 -4.76 51.66
N LYS A 10 5.93 -5.56 50.87
CA LYS A 10 5.39 -5.19 49.58
C LYS A 10 3.93 -4.76 49.76
N THR A 11 3.71 -3.48 49.96
CA THR A 11 2.35 -2.90 49.88
C THR A 11 2.03 -2.63 48.41
N PHE A 12 1.25 -3.53 47.81
CA PHE A 12 0.61 -3.29 46.50
C PHE A 12 -0.66 -2.46 46.75
N ILE A 13 -0.65 -1.19 46.37
CA ILE A 13 -1.86 -0.36 46.35
C ILE A 13 -2.59 -0.68 45.03
N ALA A 14 -3.65 -1.48 45.13
CA ALA A 14 -4.59 -1.69 44.04
C ALA A 14 -5.47 -0.44 43.90
N GLY A 15 -5.29 0.32 42.84
CA GLY A 15 -6.19 1.42 42.47
C GLY A 15 -7.50 0.88 41.92
N ASP A 16 -8.62 1.38 42.47
CA ASP A 16 -9.99 1.04 42.04
C ASP A 16 -10.25 1.42 40.57
N PRO A 17 -10.71 0.46 39.72
CA PRO A 17 -10.96 0.72 38.29
C PRO A 17 -12.16 1.63 38.00
N ARG A 18 -12.86 2.15 39.02
CA ARG A 18 -14.13 2.86 38.86
C ARG A 18 -14.07 4.38 38.83
N THR A 19 -12.86 5.00 38.81
CA THR A 19 -12.74 6.44 38.86
C THR A 19 -12.14 7.11 37.60
N MET A 20 -12.15 6.46 36.45
CA MET A 20 -11.84 7.12 35.17
C MET A 20 -13.05 7.95 34.70
N ARG A 21 -13.28 9.11 35.31
CA ARG A 21 -14.21 10.12 34.75
C ARG A 21 -13.57 10.74 33.51
N LEU A 22 -14.00 10.30 32.33
CA LEU A 22 -13.77 11.01 31.09
C LEU A 22 -14.41 12.40 31.21
N LYS A 23 -13.62 13.46 31.14
CA LYS A 23 -14.14 14.82 30.98
C LYS A 23 -14.90 14.87 29.66
N PRO A 24 -16.15 15.39 29.62
CA PRO A 24 -16.84 15.55 28.34
C PRO A 24 -16.10 16.61 27.51
N LEU A 25 -15.63 16.22 26.34
CA LEU A 25 -15.21 17.14 25.29
C LEU A 25 -16.45 17.96 24.90
N SER A 26 -16.46 19.24 25.21
CA SER A 26 -17.48 20.18 24.73
C SER A 26 -17.30 20.38 23.24
N ASN A 27 -17.81 19.46 22.44
CA ASN A 27 -18.00 19.66 21.01
C ASN A 27 -19.14 20.70 20.86
N LYS A 28 -18.80 21.96 20.66
CA LYS A 28 -19.72 22.91 20.03
C LYS A 28 -19.93 22.41 18.60
N LEU A 29 -20.94 21.58 18.41
CA LEU A 29 -21.47 21.26 17.08
C LEU A 29 -21.85 22.58 16.43
N GLN A 30 -21.12 22.95 15.38
CA GLN A 30 -21.58 23.99 14.46
C GLN A 30 -22.96 23.57 13.91
N PRO A 31 -23.87 24.51 13.64
CA PRO A 31 -25.19 24.19 13.15
C PRO A 31 -25.07 23.36 11.88
N ARG A 32 -25.80 22.23 11.84
CA ARG A 32 -25.94 21.37 10.66
C ARG A 32 -26.23 22.25 9.46
N GLN A 33 -25.34 22.18 8.46
CA GLN A 33 -25.69 22.64 7.11
C GLN A 33 -27.01 21.94 6.75
N THR A 34 -27.98 22.73 6.40
CA THR A 34 -29.28 22.25 5.88
C THR A 34 -29.03 21.23 4.79
N ALA A 35 -29.65 20.07 4.93
CA ALA A 35 -29.62 19.02 3.93
C ALA A 35 -29.94 19.64 2.56
N LEU A 36 -29.04 19.48 1.60
CA LEU A 36 -29.29 19.90 0.22
C LEU A 36 -30.56 19.19 -0.28
N PRO A 37 -31.40 19.85 -1.10
CA PRO A 37 -32.60 19.24 -1.62
C PRO A 37 -32.23 18.00 -2.44
N MET A 38 -32.85 16.87 -2.11
CA MET A 38 -32.63 15.54 -2.71
C MET A 38 -33.21 15.41 -4.14
N ASP A 39 -33.48 16.53 -4.81
CA ASP A 39 -34.32 16.56 -6.01
C ASP A 39 -33.60 16.14 -7.32
N ASN A 40 -32.36 15.69 -7.30
CA ASN A 40 -31.61 15.28 -8.50
C ASN A 40 -30.82 13.96 -8.38
N LEU A 41 -31.11 13.11 -7.42
CA LEU A 41 -30.66 11.73 -7.49
C LEU A 41 -31.53 11.03 -8.51
N SER A 42 -30.97 10.72 -9.69
CA SER A 42 -31.62 9.84 -10.67
C SER A 42 -32.16 8.62 -9.93
N SER A 43 -33.45 8.31 -10.09
CA SER A 43 -34.15 7.22 -9.42
C SER A 43 -33.69 5.85 -9.95
N TYR A 44 -32.37 5.56 -9.82
CA TYR A 44 -31.84 4.25 -10.19
C TYR A 44 -32.34 3.19 -9.21
N THR A 45 -33.15 2.29 -9.73
CA THR A 45 -33.60 1.10 -9.03
C THR A 45 -32.71 -0.07 -9.48
N PRO A 46 -31.94 -0.69 -8.59
CA PRO A 46 -31.13 -1.85 -8.96
C PRO A 46 -32.01 -2.99 -9.47
N PRO A 47 -31.65 -3.66 -10.57
CA PRO A 47 -32.38 -4.83 -11.06
C PRO A 47 -32.24 -5.99 -10.06
N LYS A 48 -33.21 -6.94 -10.08
CA LYS A 48 -33.14 -8.13 -9.23
C LYS A 48 -31.90 -9.00 -9.50
N VAL A 49 -31.42 -9.01 -10.72
CA VAL A 49 -30.22 -9.73 -11.17
C VAL A 49 -29.36 -8.75 -11.94
N TRP A 50 -28.12 -8.61 -11.52
CA TRP A 50 -27.15 -7.79 -12.24
C TRP A 50 -26.72 -8.48 -13.54
N SER A 51 -26.97 -7.87 -14.68
CA SER A 51 -26.62 -8.41 -16.01
C SER A 51 -25.27 -7.93 -16.54
N GLY A 52 -24.59 -7.07 -15.78
CA GLY A 52 -23.36 -6.40 -16.20
C GLY A 52 -23.63 -5.17 -17.07
N LEU A 53 -22.64 -4.27 -17.10
CA LEU A 53 -22.59 -3.23 -18.12
C LEU A 53 -21.81 -3.80 -19.31
N LYS A 54 -22.32 -3.64 -20.52
CA LYS A 54 -21.57 -3.97 -21.74
C LYS A 54 -20.30 -3.13 -21.85
N GLU A 55 -20.34 -1.91 -21.29
CA GLU A 55 -19.20 -1.00 -21.16
C GLU A 55 -19.26 -0.38 -19.76
N SER A 56 -18.25 -0.67 -18.94
CA SER A 56 -18.15 -0.11 -17.59
C SER A 56 -17.76 1.37 -17.58
N GLY A 57 -17.34 1.90 -18.75
CA GLY A 57 -16.86 3.27 -18.90
C GLY A 57 -15.57 3.57 -18.11
N GLY A 58 -14.97 4.73 -18.40
CA GLY A 58 -13.81 5.22 -17.69
C GLY A 58 -12.48 4.60 -18.13
N ARG A 59 -11.40 5.20 -17.62
CA ARG A 59 -10.01 4.92 -18.02
C ARG A 59 -9.60 3.45 -17.85
N PHE A 60 -10.17 2.74 -16.90
CA PHE A 60 -9.78 1.37 -16.53
C PHE A 60 -10.88 0.34 -16.83
N ALA A 61 -11.82 0.66 -17.73
CA ALA A 61 -12.91 -0.24 -18.10
C ALA A 61 -12.42 -1.61 -18.56
N SER A 62 -11.35 -1.64 -19.38
CA SER A 62 -10.79 -2.86 -19.96
C SER A 62 -10.16 -3.83 -18.95
N ILE A 63 -9.82 -3.36 -17.74
CA ILE A 63 -9.22 -4.21 -16.71
C ILE A 63 -10.22 -4.72 -15.67
N ASN A 64 -11.49 -4.35 -15.79
CA ASN A 64 -12.56 -4.78 -14.91
C ASN A 64 -13.46 -5.78 -15.61
N ARG A 65 -13.64 -6.96 -15.01
CA ARG A 65 -14.50 -8.02 -15.52
C ARG A 65 -15.10 -8.83 -14.38
N PRO A 66 -16.30 -9.41 -14.58
CA PRO A 66 -16.99 -10.15 -13.52
C PRO A 66 -16.52 -11.61 -13.39
N THR A 67 -15.60 -12.07 -14.24
CA THR A 67 -15.13 -13.46 -14.27
C THR A 67 -13.63 -13.53 -14.04
N ALA A 68 -13.18 -14.52 -13.32
CA ALA A 68 -11.77 -14.87 -13.15
C ALA A 68 -11.25 -15.74 -14.31
N GLY A 69 -9.96 -16.10 -14.25
CA GLY A 69 -9.30 -16.98 -15.21
C GLY A 69 -8.62 -16.24 -16.38
N PRO A 70 -7.81 -16.93 -17.19
CA PRO A 70 -7.08 -16.32 -18.30
C PRO A 70 -8.01 -15.96 -19.47
N THR A 71 -7.61 -14.97 -20.27
CA THR A 71 -8.27 -14.62 -21.53
C THR A 71 -7.47 -15.06 -22.75
N HIS A 72 -6.17 -15.30 -22.57
CA HIS A 72 -5.26 -15.67 -23.63
C HIS A 72 -4.04 -16.43 -23.07
N ASP A 73 -3.38 -17.17 -23.93
CA ASP A 73 -2.13 -17.84 -23.57
C ASP A 73 -0.96 -16.89 -23.71
N LYS A 74 -0.24 -16.72 -22.61
CA LYS A 74 0.99 -15.93 -22.53
C LYS A 74 1.84 -16.47 -21.38
N ALA A 75 3.02 -17.02 -21.72
CA ALA A 75 4.00 -17.39 -20.71
C ALA A 75 4.59 -16.15 -20.03
N LEU A 76 4.95 -16.29 -18.76
CA LEU A 76 5.73 -15.25 -18.08
C LEU A 76 7.22 -15.41 -18.37
N PRO A 77 7.95 -14.30 -18.54
CA PRO A 77 9.40 -14.36 -18.60
C PRO A 77 9.98 -14.80 -17.25
N VAL A 78 11.14 -15.42 -17.31
CA VAL A 78 11.90 -15.88 -16.12
C VAL A 78 13.35 -15.48 -16.32
N GLY A 79 13.90 -14.73 -15.37
CA GLY A 79 15.28 -14.28 -15.37
C GLY A 79 16.20 -15.19 -14.56
N ARG A 80 17.36 -14.67 -14.20
CA ARG A 80 18.43 -15.40 -13.54
C ARG A 80 18.27 -15.53 -12.03
N HIS A 81 17.57 -14.57 -11.40
CA HIS A 81 17.42 -14.57 -9.95
C HIS A 81 16.31 -15.52 -9.49
N PRO A 82 16.40 -16.04 -8.25
CA PRO A 82 15.33 -16.89 -7.72
C PRO A 82 14.00 -16.14 -7.53
N LEU A 83 14.05 -14.86 -7.13
CA LEU A 83 12.85 -14.05 -6.90
C LEU A 83 12.43 -13.40 -8.23
N GLN A 84 11.26 -13.79 -8.73
CA GLN A 84 10.67 -13.27 -9.97
C GLN A 84 9.44 -12.42 -9.60
N LEU A 85 9.57 -11.09 -9.72
CA LEU A 85 8.49 -10.14 -9.45
C LEU A 85 7.81 -9.74 -10.76
N TYR A 86 6.50 -9.87 -10.82
CA TYR A 86 5.66 -9.44 -11.94
C TYR A 86 4.80 -8.27 -11.45
N SER A 87 5.10 -7.04 -11.91
CA SER A 87 4.56 -5.86 -11.27
C SER A 87 4.40 -4.67 -12.23
N LEU A 88 3.87 -3.57 -11.70
CA LEU A 88 3.80 -2.25 -12.30
C LEU A 88 4.03 -1.22 -11.18
N GLY A 89 4.63 -0.07 -11.47
CA GLY A 89 4.94 1.02 -10.53
C GLY A 89 3.70 1.73 -9.97
N THR A 90 2.67 0.97 -9.62
CA THR A 90 1.51 1.43 -8.83
C THR A 90 1.85 1.42 -7.34
N PRO A 91 1.05 2.07 -6.48
CA PRO A 91 1.31 2.01 -5.05
C PRO A 91 1.47 0.59 -4.49
N ASN A 92 0.72 -0.41 -5.01
CA ASN A 92 0.87 -1.80 -4.56
C ASN A 92 2.16 -2.45 -5.05
N GLY A 93 2.59 -2.16 -6.28
CA GLY A 93 3.88 -2.65 -6.80
C GLY A 93 5.06 -2.06 -6.05
N VAL A 94 5.02 -0.76 -5.78
CA VAL A 94 6.06 -0.02 -5.04
C VAL A 94 6.28 -0.59 -3.63
N LYS A 95 5.26 -1.13 -2.96
CA LYS A 95 5.45 -1.82 -1.67
C LYS A 95 6.52 -2.89 -1.75
N VAL A 96 6.41 -3.74 -2.77
CA VAL A 96 7.27 -4.91 -2.95
C VAL A 96 8.66 -4.52 -3.43
N THR A 97 8.75 -3.60 -4.39
CA THR A 97 10.05 -3.14 -4.88
C THR A 97 10.84 -2.38 -3.81
N VAL A 98 10.16 -1.59 -2.97
CA VAL A 98 10.79 -0.95 -1.79
C VAL A 98 11.29 -2.01 -0.81
N MET A 99 10.48 -3.02 -0.48
CA MET A 99 10.89 -4.11 0.42
C MET A 99 12.14 -4.83 -0.09
N LEU A 100 12.19 -5.17 -1.38
CA LEU A 100 13.33 -5.86 -1.97
C LEU A 100 14.59 -4.99 -1.96
N GLU A 101 14.50 -3.73 -2.31
CA GLU A 101 15.62 -2.79 -2.25
C GLU A 101 16.09 -2.52 -0.80
N GLU A 102 15.18 -2.48 0.17
CA GLU A 102 15.52 -2.36 1.60
C GLU A 102 16.25 -3.62 2.12
N LEU A 103 15.81 -4.81 1.71
CA LEU A 103 16.50 -6.06 2.03
C LEU A 103 17.92 -6.09 1.47
N LEU A 104 18.11 -5.68 0.21
CA LEU A 104 19.42 -5.58 -0.41
C LEU A 104 20.31 -4.54 0.30
N ALA A 105 19.76 -3.38 0.65
CA ALA A 105 20.47 -2.35 1.42
C ALA A 105 20.86 -2.81 2.84
N ALA A 106 20.07 -3.71 3.42
CA ALA A 106 20.37 -4.36 4.71
C ALA A 106 21.37 -5.53 4.59
N GLY A 107 21.89 -5.83 3.39
CA GLY A 107 22.90 -6.87 3.17
C GLY A 107 22.35 -8.26 2.87
N HIS A 108 21.04 -8.43 2.67
CA HIS A 108 20.43 -9.70 2.30
C HIS A 108 20.61 -9.97 0.78
N THR A 109 21.79 -10.43 0.36
CA THR A 109 22.10 -10.68 -1.05
C THR A 109 21.19 -11.72 -1.72
N GLY A 110 20.61 -12.65 -0.93
CA GLY A 110 19.58 -13.58 -1.41
C GLY A 110 18.24 -12.93 -1.82
N ALA A 111 18.07 -11.63 -1.57
CA ALA A 111 16.91 -10.84 -2.00
C ALA A 111 17.06 -10.27 -3.43
N GLU A 112 18.14 -10.58 -4.15
CA GLU A 112 18.26 -10.21 -5.56
C GLU A 112 17.09 -10.78 -6.38
N TYR A 113 16.58 -9.98 -7.31
CA TYR A 113 15.34 -10.25 -8.00
C TYR A 113 15.34 -9.76 -9.45
N ASP A 114 14.52 -10.42 -10.25
CA ASP A 114 14.10 -9.92 -11.56
C ASP A 114 12.71 -9.29 -11.42
N ALA A 115 12.55 -8.04 -11.86
CA ALA A 115 11.27 -7.35 -11.89
C ALA A 115 10.81 -7.15 -13.33
N TRP A 116 9.72 -7.82 -13.69
CA TRP A 116 9.10 -7.81 -15.00
C TRP A 116 7.92 -6.84 -15.03
N LEU A 117 7.90 -5.97 -16.04
CA LEU A 117 6.80 -5.03 -16.22
C LEU A 117 5.55 -5.74 -16.76
N ILE A 118 4.44 -5.59 -16.06
CA ILE A 118 3.11 -6.06 -16.48
C ILE A 118 2.26 -4.86 -16.89
N ARG A 119 1.98 -4.74 -18.18
CA ARG A 119 1.14 -3.66 -18.75
C ARG A 119 -0.34 -4.00 -18.57
N ILE A 120 -0.91 -3.57 -17.46
CA ILE A 120 -2.31 -3.90 -17.13
C ILE A 120 -3.32 -3.32 -18.13
N GLN A 121 -2.98 -2.21 -18.80
CA GLN A 121 -3.84 -1.62 -19.83
C GLN A 121 -3.92 -2.49 -21.09
N ASP A 122 -2.87 -3.27 -21.35
CA ASP A 122 -2.78 -4.21 -22.47
C ASP A 122 -3.36 -5.59 -22.10
N GLY A 123 -3.86 -5.74 -20.87
CA GLY A 123 -4.48 -6.99 -20.40
C GLY A 123 -3.48 -8.10 -20.03
N GLU A 124 -2.18 -7.80 -19.90
CA GLU A 124 -1.14 -8.80 -19.64
C GLU A 124 -1.37 -9.60 -18.34
N GLN A 125 -2.04 -9.00 -17.34
CA GLN A 125 -2.44 -9.67 -16.10
C GLN A 125 -3.47 -10.79 -16.31
N PHE A 126 -4.07 -10.88 -17.48
CA PHE A 126 -5.02 -11.92 -17.86
C PHE A 126 -4.39 -13.04 -18.73
N GLY A 127 -3.10 -13.01 -18.98
CA GLY A 127 -2.37 -14.09 -19.62
C GLY A 127 -2.31 -15.34 -18.72
N SER A 128 -2.35 -16.53 -19.32
CA SER A 128 -2.37 -17.83 -18.60
C SER A 128 -1.20 -17.97 -17.61
N GLY A 129 0.00 -17.53 -17.97
CA GLY A 129 1.17 -17.55 -17.10
C GLY A 129 1.01 -16.65 -15.86
N PHE A 130 0.49 -15.41 -16.02
CA PHE A 130 0.27 -14.55 -14.88
C PHE A 130 -0.83 -15.09 -13.96
N VAL A 131 -1.93 -15.56 -14.53
CA VAL A 131 -3.05 -16.15 -13.77
C VAL A 131 -2.61 -17.38 -12.98
N SER A 132 -1.64 -18.15 -13.48
CA SER A 132 -1.08 -19.30 -12.75
C SER A 132 -0.33 -18.89 -11.48
N VAL A 133 0.30 -17.70 -11.47
CA VAL A 133 0.96 -17.14 -10.29
C VAL A 133 -0.06 -16.42 -9.41
N ASN A 134 -0.93 -15.60 -10.00
CA ASN A 134 -1.97 -14.87 -9.26
C ASN A 134 -3.36 -15.07 -9.88
N PRO A 135 -4.21 -15.95 -9.29
CA PRO A 135 -5.56 -16.21 -9.78
C PRO A 135 -6.49 -15.00 -9.70
N ASN A 136 -6.14 -13.96 -8.91
CA ASN A 136 -6.88 -12.71 -8.81
C ASN A 136 -6.58 -11.75 -9.99
N SER A 137 -5.58 -12.06 -10.84
CA SER A 137 -5.20 -11.24 -12.00
C SER A 137 -4.90 -9.78 -11.63
N LYS A 138 -4.24 -9.54 -10.50
CA LYS A 138 -3.82 -8.22 -10.01
C LYS A 138 -2.31 -8.21 -9.74
N ILE A 139 -1.64 -7.13 -10.11
CA ILE A 139 -0.24 -6.88 -9.73
C ILE A 139 -0.18 -6.32 -8.29
N PRO A 140 0.92 -6.56 -7.57
CA PRO A 140 2.08 -7.41 -7.88
C PRO A 140 1.82 -8.90 -7.63
N ALA A 141 2.65 -9.75 -8.25
CA ALA A 141 2.75 -11.17 -7.97
C ALA A 141 4.22 -11.58 -7.90
N LEU A 142 4.58 -12.49 -6.99
CA LEU A 142 5.94 -12.98 -6.77
C LEU A 142 5.97 -14.50 -6.98
N LEU A 143 6.99 -14.96 -7.70
CA LEU A 143 7.34 -16.37 -7.79
C LEU A 143 8.74 -16.55 -7.22
N ASP A 144 8.84 -17.23 -6.08
CA ASP A 144 10.12 -17.58 -5.46
C ASP A 144 10.55 -19.00 -5.91
N ARG A 145 11.69 -19.07 -6.56
CA ARG A 145 12.29 -20.29 -7.11
C ARG A 145 13.55 -20.75 -6.33
N SER A 146 13.79 -20.18 -5.15
CA SER A 146 14.98 -20.50 -4.35
C SER A 146 14.92 -21.85 -3.65
N GLY A 147 13.73 -22.45 -3.50
CA GLY A 147 13.53 -23.76 -2.88
C GLY A 147 13.46 -24.90 -3.89
N ALA A 148 13.26 -26.12 -3.38
CA ALA A 148 13.10 -27.33 -4.21
C ALA A 148 11.87 -27.27 -5.14
N ALA A 149 10.83 -26.55 -4.75
CA ALA A 149 9.66 -26.25 -5.55
C ALA A 149 9.39 -24.75 -5.52
N PRO A 150 8.94 -24.15 -6.63
CA PRO A 150 8.57 -22.75 -6.68
C PRO A 150 7.40 -22.43 -5.75
N VAL A 151 7.50 -21.30 -5.04
CA VAL A 151 6.44 -20.77 -4.18
C VAL A 151 5.85 -19.51 -4.85
N ARG A 152 4.58 -19.56 -5.17
CA ARG A 152 3.85 -18.36 -5.65
C ARG A 152 3.28 -17.59 -4.47
N VAL A 153 3.46 -16.28 -4.50
CA VAL A 153 2.89 -15.37 -3.49
C VAL A 153 2.18 -14.23 -4.21
N PHE A 154 0.94 -14.00 -3.89
CA PHE A 154 0.15 -12.88 -4.40
C PHE A 154 -0.51 -12.13 -3.25
N GLU A 155 -1.07 -10.95 -3.50
CA GLU A 155 -1.42 -9.88 -2.57
C GLU A 155 -0.18 -9.18 -2.00
N SER A 156 -0.12 -7.86 -2.19
CA SER A 156 1.08 -7.09 -1.82
C SER A 156 1.45 -7.21 -0.34
N GLY A 157 0.45 -7.31 0.55
CA GLY A 157 0.69 -7.52 1.99
C GLY A 157 1.24 -8.90 2.30
N ALA A 158 0.75 -9.94 1.62
CA ALA A 158 1.27 -11.30 1.78
C ALA A 158 2.71 -11.41 1.25
N ILE A 159 3.03 -10.71 0.15
CA ILE A 159 4.42 -10.67 -0.37
C ILE A 159 5.35 -9.98 0.63
N LEU A 160 4.94 -8.84 1.23
CA LEU A 160 5.73 -8.18 2.26
C LEU A 160 5.99 -9.09 3.46
N LEU A 161 4.95 -9.75 3.97
CA LEU A 161 5.06 -10.67 5.10
C LEU A 161 5.98 -11.85 4.78
N TYR A 162 5.77 -12.48 3.61
CA TYR A 162 6.60 -13.59 3.14
C TYR A 162 8.09 -13.23 3.06
N LEU A 163 8.42 -12.09 2.45
CA LEU A 163 9.80 -11.62 2.34
C LEU A 163 10.40 -11.28 3.71
N ALA A 164 9.62 -10.64 4.59
CA ALA A 164 10.08 -10.31 5.94
C ALA A 164 10.40 -11.56 6.76
N GLU A 165 9.57 -12.59 6.69
CA GLU A 165 9.79 -13.87 7.37
C GLU A 165 10.95 -14.66 6.74
N LYS A 166 11.03 -14.71 5.41
CA LYS A 166 12.11 -15.38 4.69
C LYS A 166 13.49 -14.85 5.03
N PHE A 167 13.62 -13.53 5.16
CA PHE A 167 14.90 -12.87 5.43
C PHE A 167 15.10 -12.47 6.90
N GLY A 168 14.09 -12.63 7.77
CA GLY A 168 14.15 -12.25 9.17
C GLY A 168 14.34 -10.75 9.39
N ALA A 169 13.78 -9.89 8.52
CA ALA A 169 14.00 -8.45 8.53
C ALA A 169 12.70 -7.65 8.42
N PHE A 170 12.68 -6.43 8.97
CA PHE A 170 11.56 -5.47 8.91
C PHE A 170 10.24 -5.95 9.53
N LEU A 171 10.27 -7.02 10.32
CA LEU A 171 9.14 -7.55 11.06
C LEU A 171 9.62 -8.01 12.43
N PRO A 172 9.09 -7.49 13.53
CA PRO A 172 9.41 -8.00 14.86
C PRO A 172 9.12 -9.49 14.98
N SER A 173 10.03 -10.24 15.62
CA SER A 173 9.99 -11.71 15.65
C SER A 173 8.81 -12.27 16.43
N SER A 174 8.35 -11.58 17.49
CA SER A 174 7.28 -12.07 18.37
C SER A 174 6.65 -10.97 19.22
N GLY A 175 5.64 -11.33 20.00
CA GLY A 175 5.04 -10.51 21.04
C GLY A 175 4.23 -9.32 20.55
N ALA A 176 4.07 -8.33 21.42
CA ALA A 176 3.22 -7.16 21.17
C ALA A 176 3.69 -6.33 19.97
N LYS A 177 4.99 -6.16 19.79
CA LYS A 177 5.54 -5.41 18.63
C LYS A 177 5.18 -6.06 17.30
N ARG A 178 5.21 -7.40 17.22
CA ARG A 178 4.80 -8.12 15.99
C ARG A 178 3.30 -7.97 15.76
N ALA A 179 2.48 -8.09 16.79
CA ALA A 179 1.04 -7.89 16.69
C ALA A 179 0.69 -6.48 16.21
N GLU A 180 1.34 -5.45 16.75
CA GLU A 180 1.18 -4.06 16.32
C GLU A 180 1.54 -3.88 14.84
N CYS A 181 2.71 -4.38 14.42
CA CYS A 181 3.17 -4.32 13.03
C CYS A 181 2.19 -4.99 12.06
N LEU A 182 1.71 -6.19 12.41
CA LEU A 182 0.73 -6.91 11.59
C LEU A 182 -0.64 -6.21 11.57
N SER A 183 -1.06 -5.60 12.68
CA SER A 183 -2.30 -4.82 12.73
C SER A 183 -2.27 -3.66 11.73
N TRP A 184 -1.17 -2.91 11.64
CA TRP A 184 -1.01 -1.84 10.66
C TRP A 184 -0.86 -2.36 9.23
N LEU A 185 -0.20 -3.49 9.02
CA LEU A 185 -0.13 -4.14 7.71
C LEU A 185 -1.53 -4.52 7.22
N PHE A 186 -2.32 -5.19 8.04
CA PHE A 186 -3.69 -5.59 7.67
C PHE A 186 -4.68 -4.42 7.63
N TRP A 187 -4.48 -3.40 8.47
CA TRP A 187 -5.23 -2.15 8.36
C TRP A 187 -5.08 -1.54 6.95
N GLN A 188 -3.86 -1.51 6.43
CA GLN A 188 -3.62 -0.99 5.08
C GLN A 188 -4.29 -1.85 4.00
N MET A 189 -4.26 -3.18 4.12
CA MET A 189 -4.92 -4.06 3.16
C MET A 189 -6.44 -3.85 3.13
N GLY A 190 -7.07 -3.62 4.29
CA GLY A 190 -8.49 -3.34 4.40
C GLY A 190 -8.89 -1.90 4.04
N SER A 191 -7.96 -0.94 4.18
CA SER A 191 -8.24 0.50 4.00
C SER A 191 -7.92 1.03 2.59
N ALA A 192 -6.88 0.52 1.94
CA ALA A 192 -6.48 0.97 0.60
C ALA A 192 -7.58 0.85 -0.47
N PRO A 193 -8.47 -0.15 -0.46
CA PRO A 193 -9.60 -0.20 -1.41
C PRO A 193 -10.52 1.02 -1.35
N PHE A 194 -10.72 1.62 -0.18
CA PHE A 194 -11.52 2.85 -0.05
C PHE A 194 -10.80 4.05 -0.69
N LEU A 195 -9.49 4.14 -0.54
CA LEU A 195 -8.68 5.19 -1.17
C LEU A 195 -8.57 4.97 -2.69
N GLY A 196 -8.19 3.76 -3.14
CA GLY A 196 -7.94 3.46 -4.54
C GLY A 196 -9.22 3.21 -5.35
N GLY A 197 -9.97 2.17 -4.96
CA GLY A 197 -11.18 1.72 -5.66
C GLY A 197 -12.42 2.58 -5.38
N GLY A 198 -12.46 3.22 -4.22
CA GLY A 198 -13.52 4.14 -3.83
C GLY A 198 -13.22 5.57 -4.26
N PHE A 199 -12.48 6.31 -3.45
CA PHE A 199 -12.20 7.74 -3.67
C PHE A 199 -11.53 7.99 -5.02
N GLY A 200 -10.42 7.33 -5.30
CA GLY A 200 -9.67 7.54 -6.55
C GLY A 200 -10.49 7.23 -7.79
N HIS A 201 -11.33 6.18 -7.74
CA HIS A 201 -12.22 5.87 -8.84
C HIS A 201 -13.24 6.99 -9.08
N PHE A 202 -14.04 7.35 -8.08
CA PHE A 202 -15.14 8.32 -8.28
C PHE A 202 -14.63 9.76 -8.40
N TYR A 203 -13.58 10.14 -7.72
CA TYR A 203 -13.01 11.49 -7.80
C TYR A 203 -12.23 11.73 -9.10
N ALA A 204 -11.36 10.78 -9.50
CA ALA A 204 -10.43 11.01 -10.60
C ALA A 204 -10.82 10.29 -11.90
N TYR A 205 -11.28 9.04 -11.83
CA TYR A 205 -11.35 8.15 -13.00
C TYR A 205 -12.75 7.92 -13.56
N ALA A 206 -13.79 8.00 -12.75
CA ALA A 206 -15.15 7.79 -13.21
C ALA A 206 -15.52 8.84 -14.26
N PRO A 207 -16.18 8.44 -15.38
CA PRO A 207 -16.58 9.35 -16.45
C PRO A 207 -17.67 10.32 -15.99
N THR A 208 -18.45 9.94 -14.97
CA THR A 208 -19.49 10.76 -14.37
C THR A 208 -19.14 11.07 -12.91
N LYS A 209 -19.20 12.33 -12.51
CA LYS A 209 -19.01 12.74 -11.13
C LYS A 209 -20.31 12.55 -10.35
N ILE A 210 -20.25 11.73 -9.29
CA ILE A 210 -21.37 11.43 -8.40
C ILE A 210 -21.01 11.98 -7.04
N GLU A 211 -21.58 13.15 -6.69
CA GLU A 211 -21.28 13.89 -5.45
C GLU A 211 -21.36 12.99 -4.21
N TYR A 212 -22.46 12.27 -4.05
CA TYR A 212 -22.63 11.35 -2.92
C TYR A 212 -21.50 10.31 -2.79
N ALA A 213 -21.06 9.72 -3.89
CA ALA A 213 -19.99 8.74 -3.88
C ALA A 213 -18.63 9.39 -3.55
N ILE A 214 -18.36 10.55 -4.13
CA ILE A 214 -17.12 11.31 -3.87
C ILE A 214 -17.06 11.70 -2.39
N ASP A 215 -18.11 12.28 -1.83
CA ASP A 215 -18.17 12.73 -0.43
C ASP A 215 -18.07 11.57 0.54
N ARG A 216 -18.79 10.46 0.26
CA ARG A 216 -18.73 9.26 1.11
C ARG A 216 -17.32 8.71 1.23
N TYR A 217 -16.59 8.65 0.11
CA TYR A 217 -15.22 8.15 0.11
C TYR A 217 -14.20 9.19 0.55
N ALA A 218 -14.40 10.47 0.29
CA ALA A 218 -13.56 11.55 0.81
C ALA A 218 -13.59 11.56 2.35
N MET A 219 -14.77 11.43 2.96
CA MET A 219 -14.93 11.32 4.42
C MET A 219 -14.11 10.14 4.98
N GLU A 220 -14.18 8.97 4.34
CA GLU A 220 -13.44 7.80 4.77
C GLU A 220 -11.91 7.98 4.62
N VAL A 221 -11.44 8.56 3.51
CA VAL A 221 -10.02 8.85 3.30
C VAL A 221 -9.50 9.86 4.33
N LYS A 222 -10.26 10.91 4.63
CA LYS A 222 -9.90 11.87 5.69
C LYS A 222 -9.84 11.21 7.06
N ARG A 223 -10.77 10.30 7.38
CA ARG A 223 -10.72 9.52 8.62
C ARG A 223 -9.46 8.64 8.69
N GLN A 224 -9.08 8.00 7.59
CA GLN A 224 -7.86 7.20 7.51
C GLN A 224 -6.60 8.05 7.70
N LEU A 225 -6.54 9.23 7.10
CA LEU A 225 -5.45 10.18 7.30
C LEU A 225 -5.37 10.67 8.76
N ASP A 226 -6.50 10.95 9.41
CA ASP A 226 -6.54 11.33 10.83
C ASP A 226 -6.04 10.21 11.75
N VAL A 227 -6.40 8.95 11.46
CA VAL A 227 -5.88 7.78 12.19
C VAL A 227 -4.35 7.68 12.07
N LEU A 228 -3.82 7.85 10.87
CA LEU A 228 -2.36 7.82 10.63
C LEU A 228 -1.67 9.00 11.30
N ASP A 229 -2.23 10.21 11.20
CA ASP A 229 -1.61 11.41 11.76
C ASP A 229 -1.51 11.34 13.28
N ARG A 230 -2.58 10.88 13.95
CA ARG A 230 -2.58 10.63 15.40
C ARG A 230 -1.56 9.59 15.80
N ARG A 231 -1.50 8.47 15.10
CA ARG A 231 -0.51 7.43 15.37
C ARG A 231 0.93 7.95 15.22
N LEU A 232 1.20 8.67 14.14
CA LEU A 232 2.52 9.21 13.85
C LEU A 232 2.88 10.44 14.71
N ALA A 233 1.94 11.03 15.44
CA ALA A 233 2.23 12.00 16.49
C ALA A 233 2.89 11.36 17.72
N GLU A 234 2.63 10.08 17.97
CA GLU A 234 3.11 9.33 19.14
C GLU A 234 4.40 8.55 18.87
N SER A 235 4.71 8.27 17.61
CA SER A 235 5.89 7.45 17.25
C SER A 235 6.48 7.86 15.90
N PRO A 236 7.78 7.58 15.66
CA PRO A 236 8.43 7.88 14.39
C PRO A 236 7.87 7.05 13.22
N PHE A 237 7.47 5.79 13.47
CA PHE A 237 6.93 4.85 12.48
C PHE A 237 5.63 4.20 12.97
N LEU A 238 4.90 3.53 12.09
CA LEU A 238 3.57 3.00 12.39
C LEU A 238 3.58 1.93 13.49
N ALA A 239 4.57 1.04 13.48
CA ALA A 239 4.68 -0.01 14.49
C ALA A 239 5.50 0.38 15.73
N GLY A 240 5.95 1.65 15.84
CA GLY A 240 6.75 2.16 16.95
C GLY A 240 8.03 2.85 16.49
N ASP A 241 9.16 2.49 17.08
CA ASP A 241 10.44 3.18 16.87
C ASP A 241 11.18 2.71 15.59
N GLU A 242 10.81 1.56 15.06
CA GLU A 242 11.52 0.92 13.94
C GLU A 242 10.69 0.97 12.65
N TYR A 243 11.40 1.18 11.52
CA TYR A 243 10.84 1.06 10.18
C TYR A 243 10.55 -0.40 9.85
N THR A 244 9.31 -0.70 9.47
CA THR A 244 8.82 -2.07 9.29
C THR A 244 8.02 -2.24 8.00
N VAL A 245 7.58 -3.48 7.73
CA VAL A 245 6.65 -3.79 6.63
C VAL A 245 5.33 -3.03 6.73
N ALA A 246 4.93 -2.58 7.92
CA ALA A 246 3.75 -1.73 8.11
C ALA A 246 3.92 -0.39 7.38
N ASP A 247 5.08 0.25 7.53
CA ASP A 247 5.42 1.51 6.87
C ASP A 247 5.54 1.31 5.35
N MET A 248 6.22 0.23 4.93
CA MET A 248 6.37 -0.12 3.51
C MET A 248 5.01 -0.37 2.82
N ALA A 249 4.03 -0.90 3.56
CA ALA A 249 2.68 -1.12 3.05
C ALA A 249 1.88 0.19 2.89
N VAL A 250 1.98 1.09 3.87
CA VAL A 250 1.16 2.31 3.95
C VAL A 250 1.72 3.45 3.10
N TRP A 251 3.05 3.63 3.10
CA TRP A 251 3.73 4.77 2.49
C TRP A 251 3.45 4.97 1.00
N PRO A 252 3.44 3.93 0.12
CA PRO A 252 3.21 4.15 -1.30
C PRO A 252 1.83 4.72 -1.64
N TRP A 253 0.84 4.48 -0.78
CA TRP A 253 -0.51 5.01 -0.93
C TRP A 253 -0.67 6.39 -0.27
N TYR A 254 -0.52 6.43 1.05
CA TYR A 254 -0.85 7.64 1.83
C TYR A 254 0.25 8.69 1.72
N GLY A 255 1.51 8.27 1.62
CA GLY A 255 2.63 9.18 1.35
C GLY A 255 2.50 9.85 -0.02
N ALA A 256 2.16 9.09 -1.07
CA ALA A 256 1.92 9.66 -2.39
C ALA A 256 0.70 10.59 -2.41
N LEU A 257 -0.37 10.26 -1.65
CA LEU A 257 -1.55 11.11 -1.53
C LEU A 257 -1.23 12.46 -0.89
N VAL A 258 -0.55 12.47 0.26
CA VAL A 258 -0.24 13.72 0.97
C VAL A 258 0.81 14.58 0.26
N LYS A 259 1.54 14.00 -0.68
CA LYS A 259 2.45 14.73 -1.59
C LYS A 259 1.78 15.17 -2.90
N GLY A 260 0.47 15.02 -3.03
CA GLY A 260 -0.27 15.41 -4.23
C GLY A 260 0.02 14.56 -5.47
N GLN A 261 0.66 13.40 -5.31
CA GLN A 261 1.07 12.52 -6.41
C GLN A 261 -0.04 11.53 -6.83
N LEU A 262 -1.13 11.46 -6.08
CA LEU A 262 -2.31 10.66 -6.40
C LEU A 262 -3.52 11.56 -6.56
N TYR A 263 -4.21 11.41 -7.70
CA TYR A 263 -5.53 11.99 -8.00
C TYR A 263 -5.60 13.51 -8.05
N GLU A 264 -4.46 14.24 -7.85
CA GLU A 264 -4.43 15.71 -7.70
C GLU A 264 -5.37 16.22 -6.59
N ALA A 265 -5.58 15.38 -5.56
CA ALA A 265 -6.59 15.61 -4.52
C ALA A 265 -6.04 16.31 -3.27
N GLY A 266 -4.82 16.83 -3.31
CA GLY A 266 -4.14 17.39 -2.14
C GLY A 266 -4.88 18.56 -1.50
N GLU A 267 -5.38 19.49 -2.31
CA GLU A 267 -6.16 20.64 -1.84
C GLU A 267 -7.56 20.19 -1.39
N PHE A 268 -8.25 19.38 -2.20
CA PHE A 268 -9.58 18.88 -1.88
C PHE A 268 -9.64 18.16 -0.52
N LEU A 269 -8.66 17.32 -0.24
CA LEU A 269 -8.55 16.60 1.03
C LEU A 269 -7.86 17.40 2.15
N GLN A 270 -7.33 18.59 1.85
CA GLN A 270 -6.60 19.44 2.80
C GLN A 270 -5.42 18.69 3.44
N VAL A 271 -4.63 17.99 2.64
CA VAL A 271 -3.59 17.07 3.11
C VAL A 271 -2.50 17.74 3.94
N GLN A 272 -2.33 19.06 3.82
CA GLN A 272 -1.36 19.84 4.59
C GLN A 272 -1.68 19.90 6.10
N ALA A 273 -2.89 19.55 6.50
CA ALA A 273 -3.28 19.45 7.89
C ALA A 273 -2.65 18.25 8.62
N TYR A 274 -2.29 17.21 7.90
CA TYR A 274 -1.75 15.95 8.45
C TYR A 274 -0.21 16.00 8.57
N ARG A 275 0.28 16.79 9.52
CA ARG A 275 1.71 17.14 9.66
C ARG A 275 2.60 15.97 10.00
N HIS A 276 2.09 15.02 10.79
CA HIS A 276 2.86 13.85 11.19
C HIS A 276 2.96 12.83 10.06
N VAL A 277 1.92 12.69 9.23
CA VAL A 277 1.96 11.89 8.00
C VAL A 277 2.95 12.51 7.01
N LEU A 278 2.98 13.83 6.85
CA LEU A 278 3.95 14.52 5.98
C LEU A 278 5.38 14.28 6.45
N ARG A 279 5.67 14.49 7.75
CA ARG A 279 7.00 14.21 8.34
C ARG A 279 7.45 12.78 8.05
N TRP A 280 6.63 11.80 8.38
CA TRP A 280 6.90 10.39 8.16
C TRP A 280 7.11 10.07 6.67
N THR A 281 6.30 10.66 5.80
CA THR A 281 6.44 10.50 4.34
C THR A 281 7.80 10.99 3.88
N ASP A 282 8.24 12.17 4.33
CA ASP A 282 9.54 12.73 3.95
C ASP A 282 10.71 11.92 4.49
N GLN A 283 10.59 11.41 5.72
CA GLN A 283 11.60 10.55 6.34
C GLN A 283 11.81 9.26 5.51
N ILE A 284 10.75 8.62 5.04
CA ILE A 284 10.87 7.42 4.20
C ILE A 284 11.36 7.77 2.79
N ALA A 285 10.90 8.88 2.21
CA ALA A 285 11.33 9.32 0.89
C ALA A 285 12.83 9.62 0.78
N GLN A 286 13.51 9.88 1.89
CA GLN A 286 14.96 10.11 1.94
C GLN A 286 15.78 8.80 1.96
N ARG A 287 15.15 7.65 2.17
CA ARG A 287 15.84 6.35 2.17
C ARG A 287 16.27 5.98 0.75
N PRO A 288 17.55 5.70 0.50
CA PRO A 288 18.03 5.36 -0.85
C PRO A 288 17.32 4.14 -1.45
N ALA A 289 17.02 3.13 -0.63
CA ALA A 289 16.29 1.95 -1.05
C ALA A 289 14.84 2.27 -1.46
N ALA A 290 14.15 3.15 -0.72
CA ALA A 290 12.81 3.60 -1.08
C ALA A 290 12.81 4.39 -2.40
N GLN A 291 13.85 5.20 -2.65
CA GLN A 291 14.03 5.93 -3.90
C GLN A 291 14.20 4.96 -5.07
N ARG A 292 15.11 3.97 -4.97
CA ARG A 292 15.31 2.93 -5.99
C ARG A 292 14.04 2.12 -6.21
N GLY A 293 13.41 1.63 -5.14
CA GLY A 293 12.17 0.85 -5.24
C GLY A 293 11.05 1.55 -5.98
N ARG A 294 10.96 2.89 -5.88
CA ARG A 294 9.98 3.70 -6.64
C ARG A 294 10.28 3.82 -8.13
N MET A 295 11.50 3.55 -8.57
CA MET A 295 11.87 3.59 -9.99
C MET A 295 11.48 2.31 -10.72
N VAL A 296 11.50 1.17 -10.04
CA VAL A 296 11.26 -0.15 -10.63
C VAL A 296 9.82 -0.30 -11.13
N ASN A 297 9.67 -0.79 -12.35
CA ASN A 297 8.40 -0.96 -13.10
C ASN A 297 7.59 0.34 -13.26
N ARG A 298 8.23 1.48 -13.11
CA ARG A 298 7.61 2.79 -13.27
C ARG A 298 7.56 3.17 -14.74
N THR A 299 6.39 3.62 -15.21
CA THR A 299 6.10 3.97 -16.62
C THR A 299 5.61 5.41 -16.79
N ILE A 300 5.63 6.22 -15.73
CA ILE A 300 5.15 7.61 -15.73
C ILE A 300 6.13 8.54 -15.03
N GLY A 301 6.07 9.83 -15.35
CA GLY A 301 6.95 10.87 -14.80
C GLY A 301 8.23 11.04 -15.61
N ALA A 302 9.27 11.63 -15.02
CA ALA A 302 10.56 11.86 -15.68
C ALA A 302 11.21 10.54 -16.13
N LEU A 303 11.76 10.48 -17.34
CA LEU A 303 12.38 9.27 -17.90
C LEU A 303 13.54 8.76 -17.04
N SER A 304 14.32 9.65 -16.43
CA SER A 304 15.41 9.31 -15.49
C SER A 304 14.93 8.62 -14.20
N SER A 305 13.64 8.67 -13.90
CA SER A 305 13.03 7.99 -12.76
C SER A 305 12.24 6.74 -13.16
N GLN A 306 12.32 6.30 -14.40
CA GLN A 306 11.62 5.12 -14.92
C GLN A 306 12.62 4.00 -15.20
N LEU A 307 12.55 2.92 -14.44
CA LEU A 307 13.23 1.66 -14.71
C LEU A 307 12.14 0.61 -14.98
N HIS A 308 11.88 0.35 -16.28
CA HIS A 308 10.76 -0.51 -16.67
C HIS A 308 10.94 -1.94 -16.17
N GLU A 309 12.18 -2.47 -16.26
CA GLU A 309 12.53 -3.78 -15.73
C GLU A 309 13.86 -3.70 -14.98
N ARG A 310 13.98 -4.45 -13.89
CA ARG A 310 15.17 -4.52 -13.06
C ARG A 310 15.65 -5.97 -13.00
N HIS A 311 16.90 -6.22 -13.41
CA HIS A 311 17.54 -7.54 -13.39
C HIS A 311 18.90 -7.51 -12.70
N ASP A 312 19.38 -6.30 -12.37
CA ASP A 312 20.69 -6.08 -11.76
C ASP A 312 20.73 -4.75 -11.01
N ALA A 313 21.59 -4.65 -10.01
CA ALA A 313 21.82 -3.39 -9.30
C ALA A 313 22.34 -2.27 -10.24
N GLY A 314 23.10 -2.61 -11.28
CA GLY A 314 23.59 -1.66 -12.28
C GLY A 314 22.53 -1.09 -13.22
N ASP A 315 21.33 -1.68 -13.24
CA ASP A 315 20.23 -1.21 -14.12
C ASP A 315 19.76 0.20 -13.76
N PHE A 316 19.87 0.61 -12.49
CA PHE A 316 19.57 1.98 -12.06
C PHE A 316 20.49 3.02 -12.73
N ASP A 317 21.71 2.62 -13.07
CA ASP A 317 22.69 3.49 -13.69
C ASP A 317 22.70 3.41 -15.22
N THR A 318 22.20 2.32 -15.81
CA THR A 318 22.38 2.03 -17.23
C THR A 318 21.10 1.85 -18.03
N ARG A 319 19.96 1.53 -17.38
CA ARG A 319 18.72 1.11 -18.04
C ARG A 319 17.48 1.97 -17.71
N THR A 320 17.67 3.12 -17.10
CA THR A 320 16.59 4.11 -16.99
C THR A 320 16.17 4.60 -18.38
N GLN A 321 14.91 5.00 -18.54
CA GLN A 321 14.36 5.28 -19.87
C GLN A 321 15.01 6.47 -20.58
N ASP A 322 15.58 7.43 -19.87
CA ASP A 322 16.39 8.51 -20.46
C ASP A 322 17.66 8.01 -21.12
N LYS A 323 18.28 6.94 -20.58
CA LYS A 323 19.50 6.34 -21.13
C LYS A 323 19.22 5.41 -22.31
N LEU A 324 18.07 4.73 -22.30
CA LEU A 324 17.63 3.88 -23.40
C LEU A 324 17.05 4.68 -24.58
N ALA A 325 16.51 5.86 -24.31
CA ALA A 325 15.96 6.76 -25.32
C ALA A 325 17.00 7.68 -25.96
N ALA A 326 18.23 7.75 -25.41
CA ALA A 326 19.30 8.54 -26.03
C ALA A 326 19.69 7.90 -27.39
N PRO A 327 19.74 8.66 -28.51
CA PRO A 327 20.27 8.15 -29.75
C PRO A 327 21.76 7.77 -29.57
N PRO A 328 22.24 6.74 -30.27
CA PRO A 328 23.64 6.33 -30.23
C PRO A 328 24.61 7.43 -30.69
#